data_ee95e70b6ce64bd5c465028bc92d25ed
#
_entry.id   ee95e70b6ce64bd5c465028bc92d25ed
#
_cell.length_a   1.000
_cell.length_b   1.000
_cell.length_c   1.000
_cell.angle_alpha   90.00
_cell.angle_beta   90.00
_cell.angle_gamma   90.00
#
_symmetry.space_group_name_H-M   'P 1'
#
loop_
_entity.id
_entity.type
_entity.pdbx_description
1 polymer ?
#
loop_
_entity_poly.entity_id
_entity_poly.type
_entity_poly.pdbx_seq_one_letter_code
_entity_poly.pdbx_strand_id
1 'polypeptide(L)'
;VSLHYLLPKLGYSKMVNQKQKQIGEESPWRNDQFLYIAETSQKFIEVGEPIISIDTKKKEKVGEFKNDGKEWTLQGLPREVLDHDFMIKELGQVAPYGVYVVNDNTGFINLGVDHDTSEFAVESIWRWWNTLGKYTFPNANQIYINCDGGGSNGATRRAWKVELQRFADKT
;
A
#
# COMPACT_ATOMS: atom_id res chain seq x y z
N VAL A 1 27.69 -38.47 -3.39
CA VAL A 1 26.46 -38.11 -4.16
C VAL A 1 25.87 -36.86 -3.53
N SER A 2 25.66 -35.80 -4.33
CA SER A 2 25.13 -34.53 -3.84
C SER A 2 23.66 -34.68 -3.42
N LEU A 3 23.29 -34.13 -2.28
CA LEU A 3 21.91 -34.03 -1.80
C LEU A 3 20.95 -33.47 -2.87
N HIS A 4 21.43 -32.52 -3.67
CA HIS A 4 20.69 -31.91 -4.77
C HIS A 4 20.26 -32.90 -5.85
N TYR A 5 21.00 -34.02 -6.03
CA TYR A 5 20.69 -35.07 -6.98
C TYR A 5 19.78 -36.16 -6.38
N LEU A 6 19.84 -36.36 -5.08
CA LEU A 6 19.04 -37.37 -4.36
C LEU A 6 17.61 -36.90 -4.08
N LEU A 7 17.44 -35.66 -3.69
CA LEU A 7 16.14 -35.13 -3.30
C LEU A 7 15.05 -35.28 -4.37
N PRO A 8 15.28 -34.96 -5.67
CA PRO A 8 14.28 -35.19 -6.70
C PRO A 8 13.90 -36.66 -6.89
N LYS A 9 14.85 -37.58 -6.73
CA LYS A 9 14.60 -39.01 -6.81
C LYS A 9 13.73 -39.53 -5.67
N LEU A 10 13.76 -38.86 -4.55
CA LEU A 10 12.94 -39.13 -3.36
C LEU A 10 11.61 -38.35 -3.36
N GLY A 11 11.28 -37.69 -4.46
CA GLY A 11 10.01 -36.97 -4.59
C GLY A 11 10.01 -35.56 -4.01
N TYR A 12 11.17 -35.02 -3.61
CA TYR A 12 11.28 -33.65 -3.12
C TYR A 12 11.56 -32.66 -4.25
N SER A 13 10.87 -31.55 -4.26
CA SER A 13 11.14 -30.42 -5.16
C SER A 13 11.26 -29.11 -4.36
N LYS A 14 11.97 -28.12 -4.93
CA LYS A 14 12.00 -26.78 -4.35
C LYS A 14 10.65 -26.13 -4.59
N MET A 15 9.89 -25.91 -3.52
CA MET A 15 8.59 -25.25 -3.58
C MET A 15 8.61 -23.96 -2.75
N VAL A 16 7.88 -22.95 -3.21
CA VAL A 16 7.60 -21.76 -2.44
C VAL A 16 6.55 -22.10 -1.38
N ASN A 17 6.65 -21.55 -0.19
CA ASN A 17 5.67 -21.73 0.86
C ASN A 17 4.28 -21.34 0.37
N GLN A 18 3.33 -22.24 0.50
CA GLN A 18 1.92 -21.96 0.20
C GLN A 18 1.36 -21.08 1.32
N LYS A 19 0.83 -19.92 0.95
CA LYS A 19 0.10 -19.08 1.90
C LYS A 19 -1.16 -19.79 2.33
N GLN A 20 -1.26 -20.16 3.60
CA GLN A 20 -2.53 -20.55 4.20
C GLN A 20 -3.26 -19.32 4.73
N LYS A 21 -4.60 -19.38 4.76
CA LYS A 21 -5.38 -18.40 5.52
C LYS A 21 -4.84 -18.37 6.95
N GLN A 22 -4.58 -17.18 7.47
CA GLN A 22 -4.28 -17.02 8.89
C GLN A 22 -5.42 -17.66 9.69
N ILE A 23 -5.07 -18.64 10.52
CA ILE A 23 -5.99 -19.23 11.48
C ILE A 23 -6.08 -18.23 12.64
N GLY A 24 -6.92 -17.21 12.46
CA GLY A 24 -7.41 -16.33 13.52
C GLY A 24 -8.91 -16.52 13.59
N GLU A 25 -9.54 -16.14 14.69
CA GLU A 25 -10.99 -16.08 14.75
C GLU A 25 -11.49 -15.24 13.58
N GLU A 26 -12.14 -15.89 12.61
CA GLU A 26 -12.80 -15.17 11.53
C GLU A 26 -13.88 -14.32 12.16
N SER A 27 -13.78 -13.01 12.02
CA SER A 27 -14.87 -12.13 12.45
C SER A 27 -16.16 -12.61 11.76
N PRO A 28 -17.21 -12.95 12.48
CA PRO A 28 -18.46 -13.42 11.88
C PRO A 28 -19.08 -12.39 10.93
N TRP A 29 -18.66 -11.13 11.04
CA TRP A 29 -19.12 -10.01 10.25
C TRP A 29 -18.28 -9.72 9.01
N ARG A 30 -17.28 -10.58 8.69
CA ARG A 30 -16.36 -10.31 7.58
C ARG A 30 -17.06 -10.24 6.23
N ASN A 31 -17.97 -11.16 5.98
CA ASN A 31 -18.73 -11.15 4.73
C ASN A 31 -19.64 -9.90 4.64
N ASP A 32 -20.28 -9.53 5.72
CA ASP A 32 -21.14 -8.34 5.77
C ASP A 32 -20.34 -7.05 5.53
N GLN A 33 -19.10 -6.99 6.04
CA GLN A 33 -18.17 -5.89 5.75
C GLN A 33 -17.85 -5.78 4.26
N PHE A 34 -17.55 -6.90 3.60
CA PHE A 34 -17.27 -6.89 2.17
C PHE A 34 -18.49 -6.53 1.33
N LEU A 35 -19.66 -7.01 1.68
CA LEU A 35 -20.92 -6.63 1.04
C LEU A 35 -21.18 -5.13 1.19
N TYR A 36 -21.04 -4.60 2.40
CA TYR A 36 -21.20 -3.17 2.67
C TYR A 36 -20.20 -2.31 1.85
N ILE A 37 -18.93 -2.73 1.78
CA ILE A 37 -17.92 -2.04 0.98
C ILE A 37 -18.30 -2.06 -0.51
N ALA A 38 -18.73 -3.21 -1.03
CA ALA A 38 -19.12 -3.35 -2.43
C ALA A 38 -20.34 -2.50 -2.76
N GLU A 39 -21.41 -2.55 -1.96
CA GLU A 39 -22.62 -1.76 -2.15
C GLU A 39 -22.35 -0.25 -2.05
N THR A 40 -21.52 0.16 -1.08
CA THR A 40 -21.16 1.57 -0.92
C THR A 40 -20.31 2.05 -2.10
N SER A 41 -19.34 1.24 -2.53
CA SER A 41 -18.51 1.56 -3.70
C SER A 41 -19.38 1.72 -4.96
N GLN A 42 -20.34 0.83 -5.17
CA GLN A 42 -21.25 0.92 -6.31
C GLN A 42 -22.05 2.24 -6.31
N LYS A 43 -22.58 2.65 -5.17
CA LYS A 43 -23.29 3.92 -5.02
C LYS A 43 -22.43 5.13 -5.38
N PHE A 44 -21.17 5.14 -4.91
CA PHE A 44 -20.23 6.22 -5.22
C PHE A 44 -19.83 6.26 -6.70
N ILE A 45 -19.66 5.10 -7.34
CA ILE A 45 -19.40 5.01 -8.79
C ILE A 45 -20.57 5.59 -9.58
N GLU A 46 -21.82 5.24 -9.23
CA GLU A 46 -23.03 5.67 -9.93
C GLU A 46 -23.22 7.19 -9.91
N VAL A 47 -22.82 7.86 -8.84
CA VAL A 47 -22.92 9.32 -8.71
C VAL A 47 -21.63 10.05 -9.13
N GLY A 48 -20.59 9.33 -9.53
CA GLY A 48 -19.31 9.91 -9.99
C GLY A 48 -18.44 10.46 -8.88
N GLU A 49 -18.64 10.03 -7.64
CA GLU A 49 -17.83 10.43 -6.49
C GLU A 49 -16.56 9.57 -6.37
N PRO A 50 -15.44 10.12 -5.89
CA PRO A 50 -14.18 9.39 -5.78
C PRO A 50 -14.21 8.32 -4.69
N ILE A 51 -13.63 7.17 -5.03
CA ILE A 51 -13.37 6.06 -4.12
C ILE A 51 -11.87 5.84 -4.09
N ILE A 52 -11.26 5.94 -2.92
CA ILE A 52 -9.85 5.67 -2.75
C ILE A 52 -9.62 4.52 -1.76
N SER A 53 -8.62 3.71 -2.06
CA SER A 53 -8.06 2.73 -1.13
C SER A 53 -6.67 3.18 -0.73
N ILE A 54 -6.42 3.27 0.55
CA ILE A 54 -5.17 3.79 1.09
C ILE A 54 -4.47 2.74 1.93
N ASP A 55 -3.16 2.69 1.82
CA ASP A 55 -2.32 1.79 2.60
C ASP A 55 -0.90 2.34 2.72
N THR A 56 -0.22 1.96 3.80
CA THR A 56 1.18 2.27 4.02
C THR A 56 2.03 1.02 3.83
N LYS A 57 3.03 1.11 2.99
CA LYS A 57 4.01 0.04 2.85
C LYS A 57 5.02 0.10 3.99
N LYS A 58 5.51 -1.07 4.41
CA LYS A 58 6.65 -1.15 5.34
C LYS A 58 7.78 -0.23 4.85
N LYS A 59 8.43 0.47 5.79
CA LYS A 59 9.56 1.34 5.48
C LYS A 59 10.61 0.62 4.65
N GLU A 60 11.03 1.26 3.59
CA GLU A 60 12.08 0.78 2.68
C GLU A 60 13.36 1.57 2.87
N LYS A 61 14.48 0.89 2.80
CA LYS A 61 15.81 1.50 2.88
C LYS A 61 16.11 2.21 1.57
N VAL A 62 16.70 3.39 1.66
CA VAL A 62 17.16 4.13 0.49
C VAL A 62 18.58 3.67 0.15
N GLY A 63 18.83 3.28 -1.10
CA GLY A 63 20.11 2.81 -1.59
C GLY A 63 20.00 1.87 -2.77
N GLU A 64 21.14 1.55 -3.36
CA GLU A 64 21.22 0.61 -4.48
C GLU A 64 21.32 -0.84 -3.97
N PHE A 65 20.22 -1.33 -3.39
CA PHE A 65 20.14 -2.69 -2.89
C PHE A 65 19.66 -3.66 -3.95
N LYS A 66 20.02 -4.94 -3.78
CA LYS A 66 19.54 -6.04 -4.61
C LYS A 66 18.01 -6.13 -4.51
N ASN A 67 17.33 -6.07 -5.65
CA ASN A 67 15.91 -6.33 -5.77
C ASN A 67 15.64 -7.74 -6.31
N ASP A 68 14.53 -8.33 -5.88
CA ASP A 68 14.03 -9.56 -6.49
C ASP A 68 13.35 -9.21 -7.82
N GLY A 69 14.05 -9.47 -8.91
CA GLY A 69 13.55 -9.17 -10.25
C GLY A 69 14.63 -9.18 -11.30
N LYS A 70 14.23 -8.93 -12.53
CA LYS A 70 15.14 -8.76 -13.67
C LYS A 70 14.88 -7.40 -14.29
N GLU A 71 15.92 -6.67 -14.56
CA GLU A 71 15.87 -5.41 -15.29
C GLU A 71 16.62 -5.52 -16.63
N TRP A 72 16.24 -4.69 -17.57
CA TRP A 72 16.90 -4.65 -18.86
C TRP A 72 18.19 -3.84 -18.76
N THR A 73 19.33 -4.55 -18.95
CA THR A 73 20.66 -3.94 -19.00
C THR A 73 21.40 -4.40 -20.26
N LEU A 74 22.49 -3.75 -20.60
CA LEU A 74 23.33 -4.23 -21.69
C LEU A 74 23.87 -5.62 -21.38
N GLN A 75 23.91 -6.46 -22.40
CA GLN A 75 24.41 -7.83 -22.25
C GLN A 75 25.86 -7.83 -21.70
N GLY A 76 26.06 -8.55 -20.60
CA GLY A 76 27.36 -8.62 -19.92
C GLY A 76 27.67 -7.47 -18.96
N LEU A 77 26.76 -6.47 -18.82
CA LEU A 77 26.91 -5.33 -17.92
C LEU A 77 25.73 -5.24 -16.95
N PRO A 78 25.59 -6.20 -16.01
CA PRO A 78 24.55 -6.12 -15.00
C PRO A 78 24.81 -4.91 -14.10
N ARG A 79 23.73 -4.32 -13.56
CA ARG A 79 23.84 -3.27 -12.56
C ARG A 79 24.49 -3.84 -11.29
N GLU A 80 25.51 -3.18 -10.80
CA GLU A 80 26.12 -3.51 -9.52
C GLU A 80 25.22 -2.98 -8.39
N VAL A 81 24.93 -3.83 -7.42
CA VAL A 81 24.08 -3.50 -6.28
C VAL A 81 24.69 -4.06 -5.00
N LEU A 82 24.31 -3.49 -3.87
CA LEU A 82 24.76 -3.97 -2.56
C LEU A 82 24.09 -5.32 -2.25
N ASP A 83 24.91 -6.32 -1.93
CA ASP A 83 24.44 -7.68 -1.63
C ASP A 83 23.65 -7.76 -0.32
N HIS A 84 24.04 -6.94 0.66
CA HIS A 84 23.38 -6.87 1.96
C HIS A 84 22.59 -5.57 2.11
N ASP A 85 21.37 -5.72 2.59
CA ASP A 85 20.44 -4.61 2.82
C ASP A 85 20.66 -3.92 4.19
N PHE A 86 21.91 -3.68 4.57
CA PHE A 86 22.21 -2.86 5.73
C PHE A 86 21.83 -1.40 5.45
N MET A 87 21.13 -0.81 6.42
CA MET A 87 20.74 0.59 6.28
C MET A 87 21.97 1.50 6.17
N ILE A 88 22.01 2.27 5.10
CA ILE A 88 22.98 3.36 4.94
C ILE A 88 22.40 4.54 5.74
N LYS A 89 23.00 4.87 6.88
CA LYS A 89 22.46 5.86 7.82
C LYS A 89 22.24 7.23 7.18
N GLU A 90 23.13 7.60 6.27
CA GLU A 90 23.10 8.88 5.54
C GLU A 90 21.91 8.97 4.56
N LEU A 91 21.46 7.84 4.02
CA LEU A 91 20.35 7.77 3.08
C LEU A 91 19.01 7.51 3.79
N GLY A 92 19.05 6.86 4.95
CA GLY A 92 17.88 6.62 5.77
C GLY A 92 16.88 5.60 5.21
N GLN A 93 15.62 5.81 5.52
CA GLN A 93 14.50 4.98 5.10
C GLN A 93 13.33 5.86 4.67
N VAL A 94 12.50 5.34 3.79
CA VAL A 94 11.25 5.99 3.37
C VAL A 94 10.05 5.13 3.73
N ALA A 95 8.94 5.79 4.04
CA ALA A 95 7.62 5.16 4.22
C ALA A 95 6.75 5.48 3.00
N PRO A 96 6.58 4.54 2.05
CA PRO A 96 5.67 4.74 0.93
C PRO A 96 4.22 4.67 1.42
N TYR A 97 3.44 5.68 1.10
CA TYR A 97 2.00 5.75 1.35
C TYR A 97 1.26 5.80 0.02
N GLY A 98 0.46 4.78 -0.23
CA GLY A 98 -0.29 4.63 -1.47
C GLY A 98 -1.72 5.18 -1.33
N VAL A 99 -2.16 5.89 -2.36
CA VAL A 99 -3.56 6.25 -2.60
C VAL A 99 -3.94 5.66 -3.95
N TYR A 100 -4.78 4.64 -3.94
CA TYR A 100 -5.29 3.98 -5.14
C TYR A 100 -6.71 4.45 -5.42
N VAL A 101 -6.95 4.95 -6.61
CA VAL A 101 -8.26 5.44 -7.06
C VAL A 101 -8.99 4.29 -7.75
N VAL A 102 -10.06 3.83 -7.13
CA VAL A 102 -10.82 2.64 -7.59
C VAL A 102 -11.58 2.92 -8.88
N ASN A 103 -12.05 4.16 -9.05
CA ASN A 103 -12.89 4.55 -10.20
C ASN A 103 -12.19 4.37 -11.56
N ASP A 104 -10.89 4.67 -11.65
CA ASP A 104 -10.14 4.70 -12.90
C ASP A 104 -8.86 3.85 -12.88
N ASN A 105 -8.65 3.08 -11.81
CA ASN A 105 -7.49 2.19 -11.64
C ASN A 105 -6.15 2.95 -11.71
N THR A 106 -6.12 4.16 -11.13
CA THR A 106 -4.89 4.96 -11.02
C THR A 106 -4.34 4.96 -9.61
N GLY A 107 -3.09 5.38 -9.44
CA GLY A 107 -2.43 5.41 -8.15
C GLY A 107 -1.58 6.65 -7.95
N PHE A 108 -1.45 7.05 -6.70
CA PHE A 108 -0.56 8.10 -6.24
C PHE A 108 0.25 7.58 -5.07
N ILE A 109 1.55 7.87 -5.04
CA ILE A 109 2.44 7.47 -3.94
C ILE A 109 3.09 8.71 -3.35
N ASN A 110 2.95 8.88 -2.04
CA ASN A 110 3.68 9.85 -1.25
C ASN A 110 4.80 9.14 -0.48
N LEU A 111 6.02 9.70 -0.50
CA LEU A 111 7.15 9.15 0.22
C LEU A 111 7.43 9.99 1.47
N GLY A 112 7.24 9.39 2.64
CA GLY A 112 7.61 10.00 3.92
C GLY A 112 9.02 9.58 4.32
N VAL A 113 9.78 10.54 4.86
CA VAL A 113 11.15 10.29 5.33
C VAL A 113 11.24 10.15 6.85
N ASP A 114 10.14 10.34 7.55
CA ASP A 114 10.07 10.36 9.02
C ASP A 114 9.17 9.24 9.56
N HIS A 115 8.08 9.56 10.22
CA HIS A 115 7.22 8.60 10.90
C HIS A 115 5.90 8.41 10.15
N ASP A 116 5.40 7.15 10.17
CA ASP A 116 4.07 6.83 9.67
C ASP A 116 3.03 7.21 10.74
N THR A 117 2.56 8.46 10.66
CA THR A 117 1.58 9.04 11.58
C THR A 117 0.25 9.28 10.88
N SER A 118 -0.80 9.54 11.65
CA SER A 118 -2.11 9.90 11.09
C SER A 118 -2.07 11.21 10.31
N GLU A 119 -1.24 12.17 10.74
CA GLU A 119 -0.99 13.42 10.04
C GLU A 119 -0.36 13.17 8.66
N PHE A 120 0.67 12.30 8.60
CA PHE A 120 1.31 11.91 7.34
C PHE A 120 0.33 11.20 6.40
N ALA A 121 -0.51 10.32 6.94
CA ALA A 121 -1.53 9.62 6.17
C ALA A 121 -2.52 10.59 5.52
N VAL A 122 -3.08 11.53 6.29
CA VAL A 122 -4.02 12.53 5.78
C VAL A 122 -3.33 13.54 4.86
N GLU A 123 -2.10 13.95 5.15
CA GLU A 123 -1.30 14.80 4.24
C GLU A 123 -1.09 14.10 2.89
N SER A 124 -0.93 12.78 2.87
CA SER A 124 -0.82 12.01 1.63
C SER A 124 -2.10 12.04 0.80
N ILE A 125 -3.26 11.93 1.45
CA ILE A 125 -4.57 12.11 0.81
C ILE A 125 -4.74 13.54 0.30
N TRP A 126 -4.34 14.55 1.10
CA TRP A 126 -4.36 15.96 0.72
C TRP A 126 -3.52 16.24 -0.53
N ARG A 127 -2.31 15.70 -0.60
CA ARG A 127 -1.44 15.83 -1.76
C ARG A 127 -2.05 15.19 -2.99
N TRP A 128 -2.56 13.97 -2.87
CA TRP A 128 -3.30 13.32 -3.96
C TRP A 128 -4.46 14.21 -4.43
N TRP A 129 -5.29 14.70 -3.52
CA TRP A 129 -6.45 15.53 -3.85
C TRP A 129 -6.03 16.79 -4.63
N ASN A 130 -5.03 17.51 -4.14
CA ASN A 130 -4.58 18.75 -4.75
C ASN A 130 -3.84 18.59 -6.08
N THR A 131 -3.21 17.42 -6.32
CA THR A 131 -2.45 17.17 -7.54
C THR A 131 -3.27 16.47 -8.62
N LEU A 132 -4.18 15.58 -8.24
CA LEU A 132 -4.94 14.73 -9.16
C LEU A 132 -6.44 14.78 -8.86
N GLY A 133 -6.86 14.51 -7.63
CA GLY A 133 -8.23 14.22 -7.26
C GLY A 133 -9.22 15.30 -7.68
N LYS A 134 -8.98 16.56 -7.31
CA LYS A 134 -9.87 17.68 -7.63
C LYS A 134 -10.01 17.98 -9.13
N TYR A 135 -9.05 17.55 -9.95
CA TYR A 135 -9.11 17.71 -11.40
C TYR A 135 -9.83 16.54 -12.07
N THR A 136 -9.68 15.34 -11.51
CA THR A 136 -10.39 14.14 -11.98
C THR A 136 -11.86 14.16 -11.56
N PHE A 137 -12.15 14.69 -10.37
CA PHE A 137 -13.48 14.74 -9.78
C PHE A 137 -13.88 16.19 -9.41
N PRO A 138 -14.03 17.09 -10.39
CA PRO A 138 -14.23 18.52 -10.12
C PRO A 138 -15.56 18.86 -9.43
N ASN A 139 -16.52 17.97 -9.46
CA ASN A 139 -17.84 18.14 -8.85
C ASN A 139 -18.05 17.29 -7.60
N ALA A 140 -16.97 16.65 -7.10
CA ALA A 140 -17.09 15.78 -5.94
C ALA A 140 -17.42 16.57 -4.67
N ASN A 141 -18.37 16.04 -3.91
CA ASN A 141 -18.76 16.55 -2.60
C ASN A 141 -18.40 15.57 -1.47
N GLN A 142 -18.02 14.36 -1.82
CA GLN A 142 -17.71 13.27 -0.90
C GLN A 142 -16.53 12.47 -1.42
N ILE A 143 -15.78 11.85 -0.50
CA ILE A 143 -14.74 10.88 -0.83
C ILE A 143 -14.99 9.63 0.01
N TYR A 144 -15.10 8.48 -0.64
CA TYR A 144 -15.16 7.21 0.06
C TYR A 144 -13.75 6.64 0.22
N ILE A 145 -13.32 6.47 1.49
CA ILE A 145 -11.96 6.04 1.83
C ILE A 145 -12.02 4.62 2.41
N ASN A 146 -11.39 3.67 1.74
CA ASN A 146 -11.17 2.31 2.21
C ASN A 146 -9.75 2.19 2.80
N CYS A 147 -9.63 1.67 4.01
CA CYS A 147 -8.34 1.36 4.65
C CYS A 147 -8.47 0.15 5.58
N ASP A 148 -7.34 -0.46 5.92
CA ASP A 148 -7.30 -1.65 6.78
C ASP A 148 -7.60 -1.37 8.27
N GLY A 149 -7.70 -0.11 8.65
CA GLY A 149 -7.95 0.31 10.02
C GLY A 149 -6.77 0.10 10.98
N GLY A 150 -5.61 -0.26 10.46
CA GLY A 150 -4.37 -0.44 11.22
C GLY A 150 -3.44 0.77 11.18
N GLY A 151 -2.35 0.72 11.96
CA GLY A 151 -1.28 1.71 11.89
C GLY A 151 -1.75 3.17 12.03
N SER A 152 -1.36 4.01 11.07
CA SER A 152 -1.73 5.43 10.98
C SER A 152 -3.22 5.67 10.71
N ASN A 153 -3.91 4.70 10.09
CA ASN A 153 -5.30 4.76 9.64
C ASN A 153 -6.29 4.20 10.67
N GLY A 154 -5.88 3.98 11.90
CA GLY A 154 -6.68 3.31 12.93
C GLY A 154 -7.97 4.04 13.26
N ALA A 155 -9.13 3.40 13.07
CA ALA A 155 -10.45 3.97 13.34
C ALA A 155 -10.67 4.44 14.79
N THR A 156 -9.92 3.88 15.75
CA THR A 156 -9.93 4.27 17.16
C THR A 156 -9.00 5.45 17.47
N ARG A 157 -8.13 5.84 16.53
CA ARG A 157 -7.18 6.94 16.75
C ARG A 157 -7.85 8.29 16.60
N ARG A 158 -7.78 9.10 17.66
CA ARG A 158 -8.31 10.47 17.65
C ARG A 158 -7.63 11.34 16.60
N ALA A 159 -6.31 11.25 16.47
CA ALA A 159 -5.54 12.01 15.49
C ALA A 159 -6.05 11.78 14.07
N TRP A 160 -6.28 10.53 13.67
CA TRP A 160 -6.85 10.17 12.37
C TRP A 160 -8.17 10.90 12.09
N LYS A 161 -9.10 10.87 13.04
CA LYS A 161 -10.40 11.52 12.89
C LYS A 161 -10.29 13.06 12.79
N VAL A 162 -9.42 13.65 13.61
CA VAL A 162 -9.20 15.11 13.62
C VAL A 162 -8.57 15.56 12.29
N GLU A 163 -7.57 14.84 11.80
CA GLU A 163 -6.92 15.21 10.54
C GLU A 163 -7.85 15.02 9.33
N LEU A 164 -8.67 13.97 9.30
CA LEU A 164 -9.69 13.81 8.28
C LEU A 164 -10.72 14.94 8.32
N GLN A 165 -11.15 15.37 9.51
CA GLN A 165 -12.05 16.51 9.63
C GLN A 165 -11.41 17.79 9.10
N ARG A 166 -10.14 18.04 9.46
CA ARG A 166 -9.39 19.19 8.92
C ARG A 166 -9.25 19.14 7.40
N PHE A 167 -9.08 17.95 6.86
CA PHE A 167 -9.06 17.75 5.40
C PHE A 167 -10.40 18.12 4.79
N ALA A 168 -11.51 17.59 5.32
CA ALA A 168 -12.86 17.89 4.84
C ALA A 168 -13.23 19.38 4.96
N ASP A 169 -12.80 20.05 6.02
CA ASP A 169 -13.08 21.48 6.24
C ASP A 169 -12.32 22.40 5.25
N LYS A 170 -11.28 21.89 4.61
CA LYS A 170 -10.41 22.67 3.69
C LYS A 170 -10.67 22.40 2.22
N THR A 171 -11.40 21.33 1.89
CA THR A 171 -11.70 20.91 0.52
C THR A 171 -13.12 21.17 0.13
#